data_6e572c3b6fba9d171ae7e4918e11f648
#
_entry.id   6e572c3b6fba9d171ae7e4918e11f648
#
_cell.length_a   1.000
_cell.length_b   1.000
_cell.length_c   1.000
_cell.angle_alpha   90.00
_cell.angle_beta   90.00
_cell.angle_gamma   90.00
#
_symmetry.space_group_name_H-M   'P 1'
#
loop_
_entity.id
_entity.type
_entity.pdbx_description
1 polymer ?
#
loop_
_entity_poly.entity_id
_entity_poly.type
_entity_poly.pdbx_seq_one_letter_code
_entity_poly.pdbx_strand_id
1 'polypeptide(L)'
;MEAAIVCHGLVKRYGDVTALDRLDLEVPTGSLFGFLGPNGAGKTTTIRLLTGLAWPTSGRAVVAGLDPSGGDIHLRQRISHQDQQSKLYGWMKGRELLEFVGRLFGFSGPDLRSRVDEVLEKTGLVEAAGRRVAGYSSGMRQRLNLAQALMNRPQVLFLDEPASSLDPAGRHDVLNLLADLRGQVTVFMSSHILEDVEKVCDRVGIIDRGRLVADATMTELQARFAEPVFAIELEPGQAAAGADLVTVLKQSALVGGIGRDGPVLRVAVNDAARAGPEILRILATSGVHVARFERLRPSLEDVFLRLVPSQQPHGAHE
;
A
#
# COMPACT_ATOMS: atom_id res chain seq x y z
N MET A 1 3.31 -21.33 -3.05
CA MET A 1 1.99 -20.80 -2.62
C MET A 1 1.15 -20.61 -3.87
N GLU A 2 -0.13 -20.86 -3.82
CA GLU A 2 -1.03 -20.65 -4.95
C GLU A 2 -1.20 -19.14 -5.21
N ALA A 3 -1.16 -18.72 -6.48
CA ALA A 3 -1.32 -17.33 -6.86
C ALA A 3 -2.79 -16.99 -7.11
N ALA A 4 -3.29 -15.93 -6.52
CA ALA A 4 -4.64 -15.42 -6.77
C ALA A 4 -4.73 -14.58 -8.04
N ILE A 5 -3.62 -13.93 -8.41
CA ILE A 5 -3.52 -13.12 -9.64
C ILE A 5 -2.19 -13.47 -10.33
N VAL A 6 -2.26 -13.72 -11.64
CA VAL A 6 -1.08 -13.95 -12.48
C VAL A 6 -1.23 -13.16 -13.77
N CYS A 7 -0.22 -12.36 -14.12
CA CYS A 7 -0.14 -11.67 -15.40
C CYS A 7 1.10 -12.16 -16.17
N HIS A 8 0.94 -12.42 -17.46
CA HIS A 8 2.03 -12.79 -18.37
C HIS A 8 2.09 -11.85 -19.56
N GLY A 9 3.11 -11.00 -19.58
CA GLY A 9 3.38 -10.07 -20.67
C GLY A 9 2.19 -9.17 -21.01
N LEU A 10 1.42 -8.72 -19.98
CA LEU A 10 0.18 -8.00 -20.17
C LEU A 10 0.43 -6.61 -20.77
N VAL A 11 -0.17 -6.33 -21.93
CA VAL A 11 -0.04 -5.06 -22.65
C VAL A 11 -1.40 -4.40 -22.80
N LYS A 12 -1.44 -3.08 -22.60
CA LYS A 12 -2.61 -2.27 -22.93
C LYS A 12 -2.21 -0.99 -23.65
N ARG A 13 -2.80 -0.78 -24.82
CA ARG A 13 -2.67 0.44 -25.60
C ARG A 13 -4.03 1.12 -25.79
N TYR A 14 -4.03 2.44 -25.74
CA TYR A 14 -5.15 3.31 -26.06
C TYR A 14 -4.68 4.27 -27.17
N GLY A 15 -5.02 3.97 -28.44
CA GLY A 15 -4.42 4.66 -29.57
C GLY A 15 -2.90 4.55 -29.52
N ASP A 16 -2.21 5.69 -29.54
CA ASP A 16 -0.74 5.76 -29.53
C ASP A 16 -0.14 5.64 -28.12
N VAL A 17 -0.98 5.68 -27.06
CA VAL A 17 -0.51 5.62 -25.67
C VAL A 17 -0.43 4.17 -25.20
N THR A 18 0.76 3.73 -24.82
CA THR A 18 0.97 2.44 -24.13
C THR A 18 0.81 2.63 -22.63
N ALA A 19 -0.34 2.22 -22.09
CA ALA A 19 -0.64 2.32 -20.67
C ALA A 19 -0.02 1.21 -19.84
N LEU A 20 0.17 0.00 -20.44
CA LEU A 20 0.93 -1.11 -19.85
C LEU A 20 1.81 -1.72 -20.93
N ASP A 21 3.06 -2.03 -20.58
CA ASP A 21 4.05 -2.61 -21.45
C ASP A 21 4.65 -3.88 -20.83
N ARG A 22 4.09 -5.02 -21.22
CA ARG A 22 4.55 -6.37 -20.83
C ARG A 22 4.64 -6.56 -19.32
N LEU A 23 3.53 -6.26 -18.62
CA LEU A 23 3.44 -6.47 -17.17
C LEU A 23 3.42 -7.98 -16.87
N ASP A 24 4.44 -8.46 -16.16
CA ASP A 24 4.49 -9.76 -15.50
C ASP A 24 4.31 -9.54 -14.01
N LEU A 25 3.33 -10.21 -13.39
CA LEU A 25 2.98 -10.01 -11.99
C LEU A 25 2.40 -11.29 -11.40
N GLU A 26 2.77 -11.60 -10.16
CA GLU A 26 2.20 -12.70 -9.38
C GLU A 26 1.82 -12.24 -7.99
N VAL A 27 0.53 -12.41 -7.61
CA VAL A 27 0.03 -12.04 -6.28
C VAL A 27 -0.40 -13.30 -5.54
N PRO A 28 0.23 -13.63 -4.40
CA PRO A 28 -0.12 -14.80 -3.61
C PRO A 28 -1.53 -14.71 -3.02
N THR A 29 -2.20 -15.87 -2.92
CA THR A 29 -3.52 -15.97 -2.28
C THR A 29 -3.45 -15.54 -0.82
N GLY A 30 -4.45 -14.76 -0.37
CA GLY A 30 -4.58 -14.26 1.00
C GLY A 30 -3.64 -13.13 1.39
N SER A 31 -2.81 -12.62 0.45
CA SER A 31 -1.90 -11.51 0.71
C SER A 31 -2.58 -10.14 0.57
N LEU A 32 -2.05 -9.17 1.30
CA LEU A 32 -2.30 -7.75 1.08
C LEU A 32 -1.20 -7.21 0.15
N PHE A 33 -1.56 -6.99 -1.11
CA PHE A 33 -0.64 -6.56 -2.15
C PHE A 33 -0.84 -5.07 -2.47
N GLY A 34 0.22 -4.28 -2.28
CA GLY A 34 0.26 -2.86 -2.64
C GLY A 34 0.79 -2.66 -4.07
N PHE A 35 0.04 -1.97 -4.92
CA PHE A 35 0.47 -1.63 -6.27
C PHE A 35 0.74 -0.13 -6.38
N LEU A 36 2.02 0.22 -6.36
CA LEU A 36 2.52 1.57 -6.20
C LEU A 36 3.01 2.16 -7.51
N GLY A 37 2.85 3.45 -7.67
CA GLY A 37 3.39 4.18 -8.81
C GLY A 37 2.85 5.60 -8.89
N PRO A 38 3.51 6.49 -9.65
CA PRO A 38 3.03 7.85 -9.87
C PRO A 38 1.68 7.86 -10.62
N ASN A 39 1.05 9.03 -10.69
CA ASN A 39 -0.15 9.19 -11.51
C ASN A 39 0.18 8.93 -12.98
N GLY A 40 -0.69 8.19 -13.65
CA GLY A 40 -0.47 7.78 -15.04
C GLY A 40 0.47 6.57 -15.23
N ALA A 41 1.01 5.98 -14.16
CA ALA A 41 1.91 4.81 -14.28
C ALA A 41 1.23 3.53 -14.79
N GLY A 42 -0.13 3.46 -14.81
CA GLY A 42 -0.88 2.29 -15.27
C GLY A 42 -1.67 1.56 -14.20
N LYS A 43 -1.70 2.04 -12.94
CA LYS A 43 -2.37 1.38 -11.80
C LYS A 43 -3.85 1.06 -12.06
N THR A 44 -4.65 2.08 -12.34
CA THR A 44 -6.09 1.92 -12.64
C THR A 44 -6.32 1.08 -13.90
N THR A 45 -5.45 1.21 -14.92
CA THR A 45 -5.52 0.37 -16.12
C THR A 45 -5.31 -1.10 -15.78
N THR A 46 -4.35 -1.42 -14.91
CA THR A 46 -4.10 -2.78 -14.44
C THR A 46 -5.33 -3.32 -13.71
N ILE A 47 -5.90 -2.57 -12.77
CA ILE A 47 -7.13 -2.99 -12.06
C ILE A 47 -8.26 -3.25 -13.05
N ARG A 48 -8.49 -2.37 -14.03
CA ARG A 48 -9.55 -2.55 -15.04
C ARG A 48 -9.37 -3.82 -15.87
N LEU A 49 -8.15 -4.18 -16.22
CA LEU A 49 -7.86 -5.42 -16.94
C LEU A 49 -8.12 -6.64 -16.06
N LEU A 50 -7.64 -6.61 -14.81
CA LEU A 50 -7.80 -7.72 -13.85
C LEU A 50 -9.25 -7.94 -13.40
N THR A 51 -10.08 -6.91 -13.47
CA THR A 51 -11.51 -6.98 -13.14
C THR A 51 -12.41 -7.24 -14.34
N GLY A 52 -11.84 -7.37 -15.55
CA GLY A 52 -12.61 -7.57 -16.79
C GLY A 52 -13.39 -6.33 -17.25
N LEU A 53 -13.05 -5.12 -16.74
CA LEU A 53 -13.60 -3.84 -17.17
C LEU A 53 -12.90 -3.27 -18.41
N ALA A 54 -11.77 -3.87 -18.81
CA ALA A 54 -11.06 -3.59 -20.04
C ALA A 54 -10.42 -4.87 -20.58
N TRP A 55 -10.15 -4.90 -21.90
CA TRP A 55 -9.47 -6.02 -22.55
C TRP A 55 -8.00 -5.69 -22.79
N PRO A 56 -7.08 -6.64 -22.63
CA PRO A 56 -5.69 -6.45 -22.98
C PRO A 56 -5.52 -6.30 -24.50
N THR A 57 -4.47 -5.59 -24.91
CA THR A 57 -4.05 -5.53 -26.32
C THR A 57 -3.27 -6.80 -26.70
N SER A 58 -2.47 -7.32 -25.76
CA SER A 58 -1.79 -8.62 -25.84
C SER A 58 -1.39 -9.10 -24.45
N GLY A 59 -0.88 -10.32 -24.34
CA GLY A 59 -0.62 -10.97 -23.07
C GLY A 59 -1.89 -11.58 -22.47
N ARG A 60 -1.78 -12.09 -21.24
CA ARG A 60 -2.89 -12.72 -20.54
C ARG A 60 -2.83 -12.45 -19.04
N ALA A 61 -4.00 -12.52 -18.41
CA ALA A 61 -4.11 -12.51 -16.96
C ALA A 61 -4.98 -13.67 -16.47
N VAL A 62 -4.75 -14.14 -15.26
CA VAL A 62 -5.60 -15.10 -14.55
C VAL A 62 -5.88 -14.50 -13.17
N VAL A 63 -7.16 -14.45 -12.78
CA VAL A 63 -7.61 -13.93 -11.49
C VAL A 63 -8.56 -14.95 -10.87
N ALA A 64 -8.28 -15.39 -9.64
CA ALA A 64 -9.03 -16.44 -8.96
C ALA A 64 -9.24 -17.69 -9.85
N GLY A 65 -8.22 -18.05 -10.65
CA GLY A 65 -8.23 -19.19 -11.57
C GLY A 65 -8.98 -18.97 -12.89
N LEU A 66 -9.48 -17.75 -13.17
CA LEU A 66 -10.29 -17.45 -14.37
C LEU A 66 -9.65 -16.33 -15.20
N ASP A 67 -9.92 -16.33 -16.52
CA ASP A 67 -9.50 -15.28 -17.44
C ASP A 67 -10.47 -14.08 -17.35
N PRO A 68 -10.00 -12.89 -16.91
CA PRO A 68 -10.86 -11.71 -16.81
C PRO A 68 -11.34 -11.18 -18.17
N SER A 69 -10.65 -11.49 -19.26
CA SER A 69 -11.04 -11.06 -20.62
C SER A 69 -12.17 -11.88 -21.23
N GLY A 70 -12.46 -13.06 -20.66
CA GLY A 70 -13.47 -13.98 -21.15
C GLY A 70 -14.93 -13.58 -20.88
N GLY A 71 -15.16 -12.55 -20.05
CA GLY A 71 -16.52 -12.10 -19.67
C GLY A 71 -17.27 -13.11 -18.80
N ASP A 72 -16.57 -14.06 -18.18
CA ASP A 72 -17.15 -15.10 -17.34
C ASP A 72 -17.85 -14.51 -16.10
N ILE A 73 -19.15 -14.83 -15.95
CA ILE A 73 -19.94 -14.41 -14.79
C ILE A 73 -19.37 -14.98 -13.48
N HIS A 74 -18.74 -16.15 -13.50
CA HIS A 74 -18.13 -16.75 -12.33
C HIS A 74 -16.96 -15.94 -11.78
N LEU A 75 -16.24 -15.20 -12.63
CA LEU A 75 -15.23 -14.27 -12.15
C LEU A 75 -15.85 -13.18 -11.27
N ARG A 76 -16.98 -12.59 -11.70
CA ARG A 76 -17.68 -11.53 -10.96
C ARG A 76 -18.21 -11.98 -9.60
N GLN A 77 -18.45 -13.28 -9.44
CA GLN A 77 -18.84 -13.89 -8.16
C GLN A 77 -17.64 -14.04 -7.21
N ARG A 78 -16.42 -14.17 -7.76
CA ARG A 78 -15.18 -14.40 -6.99
C ARG A 78 -14.40 -13.14 -6.67
N ILE A 79 -14.65 -12.03 -7.35
CA ILE A 79 -13.95 -10.79 -7.17
C ILE A 79 -14.88 -9.67 -6.76
N SER A 80 -14.31 -8.63 -6.14
CA SER A 80 -14.96 -7.34 -5.97
C SER A 80 -14.01 -6.21 -6.34
N HIS A 81 -14.58 -5.10 -6.79
CA HIS A 81 -13.83 -3.91 -7.14
C HIS A 81 -14.47 -2.67 -6.50
N GLN A 82 -13.62 -1.85 -5.89
CA GLN A 82 -13.98 -0.53 -5.42
C GLN A 82 -13.17 0.50 -6.21
N ASP A 83 -13.85 1.31 -6.98
CA ASP A 83 -13.28 2.45 -7.70
C ASP A 83 -12.98 3.61 -6.73
N GLN A 84 -12.01 4.45 -7.06
CA GLN A 84 -11.61 5.63 -6.27
C GLN A 84 -12.80 6.56 -5.97
N GLN A 85 -13.73 6.71 -6.90
CA GLN A 85 -14.91 7.57 -6.78
C GLN A 85 -16.22 6.75 -6.76
N SER A 86 -16.35 5.83 -5.85
CA SER A 86 -17.58 5.06 -5.70
C SER A 86 -18.76 5.96 -5.31
N LYS A 87 -19.81 5.96 -6.14
CA LYS A 87 -21.04 6.72 -5.90
C LYS A 87 -22.04 5.84 -5.15
N LEU A 88 -22.24 6.14 -3.87
CA LEU A 88 -23.28 5.51 -3.06
C LEU A 88 -24.63 6.22 -3.24
N TYR A 89 -25.73 5.47 -3.13
CA TYR A 89 -27.09 6.03 -3.19
C TYR A 89 -27.42 6.76 -1.86
N GLY A 90 -27.22 8.07 -1.83
CA GLY A 90 -27.37 8.90 -0.62
C GLY A 90 -28.77 8.86 0.02
N TRP A 91 -29.81 8.58 -0.77
CA TRP A 91 -31.21 8.47 -0.31
C TRP A 91 -31.51 7.16 0.41
N MET A 92 -30.71 6.11 0.21
CA MET A 92 -30.84 4.83 0.91
C MET A 92 -30.24 4.89 2.31
N LYS A 93 -30.71 4.02 3.22
CA LYS A 93 -30.02 3.72 4.48
C LYS A 93 -28.85 2.77 4.22
N GLY A 94 -27.82 2.78 5.09
CA GLY A 94 -26.67 1.90 4.93
C GLY A 94 -27.06 0.43 4.83
N ARG A 95 -27.95 -0.05 5.70
CA ARG A 95 -28.50 -1.42 5.66
C ARG A 95 -29.24 -1.72 4.38
N GLU A 96 -30.11 -0.83 3.94
CA GLU A 96 -30.89 -0.99 2.70
C GLU A 96 -29.99 -1.14 1.47
N LEU A 97 -28.91 -0.37 1.42
CA LEU A 97 -27.90 -0.47 0.35
C LEU A 97 -27.24 -1.86 0.34
N LEU A 98 -26.80 -2.33 1.52
CA LEU A 98 -26.14 -3.64 1.61
C LEU A 98 -27.12 -4.78 1.30
N GLU A 99 -28.37 -4.69 1.73
CA GLU A 99 -29.42 -5.64 1.35
C GLU A 99 -29.69 -5.66 -0.17
N PHE A 100 -29.72 -4.47 -0.78
CA PHE A 100 -29.86 -4.34 -2.23
C PHE A 100 -28.71 -5.03 -2.97
N VAL A 101 -27.46 -4.75 -2.57
CA VAL A 101 -26.27 -5.37 -3.15
C VAL A 101 -26.27 -6.90 -2.90
N GLY A 102 -26.60 -7.34 -1.69
CA GLY A 102 -26.66 -8.76 -1.38
C GLY A 102 -27.64 -9.53 -2.26
N ARG A 103 -28.81 -8.93 -2.56
CA ARG A 103 -29.80 -9.54 -3.48
C ARG A 103 -29.26 -9.65 -4.91
N LEU A 104 -28.44 -8.71 -5.38
CA LEU A 104 -27.79 -8.80 -6.71
C LEU A 104 -26.82 -9.99 -6.79
N PHE A 105 -26.23 -10.38 -5.66
CA PHE A 105 -25.37 -11.56 -5.55
C PHE A 105 -26.14 -12.85 -5.19
N GLY A 106 -27.47 -12.81 -5.13
CA GLY A 106 -28.33 -13.98 -4.90
C GLY A 106 -28.61 -14.30 -3.43
N PHE A 107 -28.15 -13.48 -2.47
CA PHE A 107 -28.52 -13.67 -1.07
C PHE A 107 -29.99 -13.34 -0.84
N SER A 108 -30.66 -14.10 0.02
CA SER A 108 -32.08 -13.90 0.35
C SER A 108 -32.40 -14.34 1.77
N GLY A 109 -33.54 -13.92 2.28
CA GLY A 109 -34.09 -14.39 3.56
C GLY A 109 -33.14 -14.22 4.75
N PRO A 110 -32.96 -15.24 5.59
CA PRO A 110 -32.07 -15.20 6.76
C PRO A 110 -30.60 -15.00 6.39
N ASP A 111 -30.13 -15.62 5.29
CA ASP A 111 -28.74 -15.54 4.84
C ASP A 111 -28.35 -14.11 4.45
N LEU A 112 -29.27 -13.38 3.79
CA LEU A 112 -29.05 -11.97 3.47
C LEU A 112 -28.90 -11.14 4.74
N ARG A 113 -29.79 -11.34 5.73
CA ARG A 113 -29.72 -10.59 6.99
C ARG A 113 -28.42 -10.86 7.74
N SER A 114 -28.08 -12.15 7.90
CA SER A 114 -26.83 -12.55 8.55
C SER A 114 -25.60 -11.96 7.85
N ARG A 115 -25.60 -11.98 6.52
CA ARG A 115 -24.47 -11.41 5.75
C ARG A 115 -24.36 -9.91 5.88
N VAL A 116 -25.48 -9.20 5.87
CA VAL A 116 -25.50 -7.74 6.09
C VAL A 116 -24.99 -7.40 7.49
N ASP A 117 -25.44 -8.13 8.51
CA ASP A 117 -24.97 -7.91 9.89
C ASP A 117 -23.47 -8.17 10.00
N GLU A 118 -22.96 -9.27 9.45
CA GLU A 118 -21.53 -9.58 9.42
C GLU A 118 -20.68 -8.46 8.80
N VAL A 119 -21.07 -7.93 7.65
CA VAL A 119 -20.27 -6.87 7.00
C VAL A 119 -20.39 -5.52 7.70
N LEU A 120 -21.55 -5.22 8.32
CA LEU A 120 -21.72 -4.03 9.14
C LEU A 120 -20.83 -4.08 10.39
N GLU A 121 -20.74 -5.23 11.06
CA GLU A 121 -19.85 -5.45 12.19
C GLU A 121 -18.39 -5.28 11.77
N LYS A 122 -17.95 -5.98 10.72
CA LYS A 122 -16.59 -5.89 10.19
C LYS A 122 -16.16 -4.48 9.84
N THR A 123 -17.10 -3.64 9.36
CA THR A 123 -16.80 -2.26 8.95
C THR A 123 -17.12 -1.21 10.00
N GLY A 124 -17.57 -1.62 11.19
CA GLY A 124 -17.91 -0.72 12.30
C GLY A 124 -19.06 0.24 11.98
N LEU A 125 -20.08 -0.23 11.22
CA LEU A 125 -21.21 0.59 10.78
C LEU A 125 -22.55 0.16 11.38
N VAL A 126 -22.58 -0.71 12.37
CA VAL A 126 -23.80 -1.25 12.99
C VAL A 126 -24.73 -0.13 13.49
N GLU A 127 -24.20 0.81 14.28
CA GLU A 127 -24.98 1.91 14.85
C GLU A 127 -25.48 2.91 13.78
N ALA A 128 -24.76 3.03 12.68
CA ALA A 128 -25.09 3.92 11.58
C ALA A 128 -25.98 3.28 10.51
N ALA A 129 -26.17 1.97 10.55
CA ALA A 129 -26.84 1.19 9.50
C ALA A 129 -28.28 1.69 9.18
N GLY A 130 -28.98 2.22 10.16
CA GLY A 130 -30.33 2.79 10.01
C GLY A 130 -30.37 4.22 9.49
N ARG A 131 -29.24 4.93 9.40
CA ARG A 131 -29.16 6.32 8.92
C ARG A 131 -29.04 6.36 7.40
N ARG A 132 -29.52 7.47 6.79
CA ARG A 132 -29.32 7.71 5.34
C ARG A 132 -27.83 7.94 5.04
N VAL A 133 -27.36 7.36 3.93
CA VAL A 133 -25.97 7.46 3.46
C VAL A 133 -25.55 8.91 3.18
N ALA A 134 -26.49 9.77 2.77
CA ALA A 134 -26.23 11.21 2.60
C ALA A 134 -25.70 11.89 3.87
N GLY A 135 -26.05 11.35 5.06
CA GLY A 135 -25.59 11.87 6.37
C GLY A 135 -24.32 11.19 6.91
N TYR A 136 -23.64 10.36 6.11
CA TYR A 136 -22.40 9.72 6.52
C TYR A 136 -21.19 10.66 6.31
N SER A 137 -20.21 10.57 7.22
CA SER A 137 -18.90 11.18 7.01
C SER A 137 -18.16 10.54 5.81
N SER A 138 -17.07 11.14 5.36
CA SER A 138 -16.20 10.54 4.30
C SER A 138 -15.70 9.16 4.70
N GLY A 139 -15.19 9.01 5.93
CA GLY A 139 -14.73 7.72 6.45
C GLY A 139 -15.86 6.68 6.56
N MET A 140 -17.06 7.09 7.01
CA MET A 140 -18.23 6.19 7.03
C MET A 140 -18.65 5.76 5.63
N ARG A 141 -18.64 6.67 4.65
CA ARG A 141 -18.92 6.30 3.23
C ARG A 141 -17.90 5.32 2.70
N GLN A 142 -16.64 5.53 3.01
CA GLN A 142 -15.56 4.63 2.58
C GLN A 142 -15.70 3.24 3.20
N ARG A 143 -16.00 3.16 4.50
CA ARG A 143 -16.26 1.88 5.17
C ARG A 143 -17.51 1.19 4.62
N LEU A 144 -18.53 1.94 4.20
CA LEU A 144 -19.71 1.37 3.54
C LEU A 144 -19.39 0.85 2.12
N ASN A 145 -18.51 1.52 1.38
CA ASN A 145 -18.00 1.01 0.10
C ASN A 145 -17.25 -0.32 0.29
N LEU A 146 -16.41 -0.43 1.32
CA LEU A 146 -15.75 -1.69 1.66
C LEU A 146 -16.76 -2.76 2.10
N ALA A 147 -17.76 -2.41 2.91
CA ALA A 147 -18.84 -3.32 3.28
C ALA A 147 -19.57 -3.87 2.04
N GLN A 148 -19.90 -2.98 1.10
CA GLN A 148 -20.51 -3.36 -0.19
C GLN A 148 -19.60 -4.31 -0.98
N ALA A 149 -18.30 -4.01 -1.07
CA ALA A 149 -17.34 -4.84 -1.78
C ALA A 149 -17.09 -6.20 -1.11
N LEU A 150 -17.36 -6.34 0.17
CA LEU A 150 -17.24 -7.61 0.90
C LEU A 150 -18.50 -8.47 0.84
N MET A 151 -19.64 -7.94 0.35
CA MET A 151 -20.94 -8.65 0.37
C MET A 151 -20.92 -10.02 -0.29
N ASN A 152 -20.26 -10.17 -1.44
CA ASN A 152 -20.20 -11.41 -2.21
C ASN A 152 -19.15 -12.42 -1.72
N ARG A 153 -18.49 -12.17 -0.58
CA ARG A 153 -17.37 -13.00 -0.06
C ARG A 153 -16.28 -13.21 -1.13
N PRO A 154 -15.67 -12.13 -1.64
CA PRO A 154 -14.73 -12.23 -2.75
C PRO A 154 -13.48 -13.02 -2.35
N GLN A 155 -12.88 -13.74 -3.30
CA GLN A 155 -11.55 -14.32 -3.17
C GLN A 155 -10.48 -13.27 -3.41
N VAL A 156 -10.77 -12.29 -4.29
CA VAL A 156 -9.88 -11.15 -4.59
C VAL A 156 -10.65 -9.84 -4.52
N LEU A 157 -10.15 -8.90 -3.74
CA LEU A 157 -10.69 -7.55 -3.57
C LEU A 157 -9.74 -6.54 -4.21
N PHE A 158 -10.21 -5.84 -5.25
CA PHE A 158 -9.49 -4.77 -5.91
C PHE A 158 -9.93 -3.41 -5.36
N LEU A 159 -8.96 -2.60 -4.94
CA LEU A 159 -9.19 -1.28 -4.36
C LEU A 159 -8.35 -0.23 -5.09
N ASP A 160 -9.01 0.75 -5.71
CA ASP A 160 -8.31 1.86 -6.35
C ASP A 160 -8.27 3.04 -5.39
N GLU A 161 -7.07 3.32 -4.83
CA GLU A 161 -6.81 4.45 -3.92
C GLU A 161 -7.76 4.49 -2.69
N PRO A 162 -7.91 3.42 -1.89
CA PRO A 162 -9.00 3.29 -0.91
C PRO A 162 -8.97 4.30 0.25
N ALA A 163 -7.83 4.95 0.50
CA ALA A 163 -7.65 5.86 1.63
C ALA A 163 -7.26 7.30 1.24
N SER A 164 -7.13 7.59 -0.07
CA SER A 164 -6.52 8.84 -0.58
C SER A 164 -7.28 10.13 -0.25
N SER A 165 -8.61 10.06 -0.05
CA SER A 165 -9.47 11.23 0.17
C SER A 165 -9.99 11.34 1.61
N LEU A 166 -9.38 10.64 2.56
CA LEU A 166 -9.79 10.59 3.95
C LEU A 166 -8.92 11.49 4.83
N ASP A 167 -9.53 11.98 5.90
CA ASP A 167 -8.81 12.59 7.02
C ASP A 167 -7.95 11.53 7.76
N PRO A 168 -6.98 11.92 8.58
CA PRO A 168 -6.06 10.98 9.22
C PRO A 168 -6.76 9.89 10.04
N ALA A 169 -7.86 10.22 10.73
CA ALA A 169 -8.61 9.25 11.54
C ALA A 169 -9.34 8.23 10.65
N GLY A 170 -10.09 8.69 9.66
CA GLY A 170 -10.79 7.82 8.71
C GLY A 170 -9.83 6.96 7.88
N ARG A 171 -8.64 7.50 7.54
CA ARG A 171 -7.57 6.75 6.86
C ARG A 171 -7.05 5.61 7.74
N HIS A 172 -6.78 5.90 9.03
CA HIS A 172 -6.34 4.90 9.99
C HIS A 172 -7.37 3.76 10.15
N ASP A 173 -8.66 4.11 10.28
CA ASP A 173 -9.75 3.13 10.41
C ASP A 173 -9.83 2.20 9.18
N VAL A 174 -9.74 2.76 7.97
CA VAL A 174 -9.79 1.99 6.72
C VAL A 174 -8.57 1.07 6.60
N LEU A 175 -7.37 1.55 6.92
CA LEU A 175 -6.16 0.72 6.87
C LEU A 175 -6.19 -0.44 7.88
N ASN A 176 -6.70 -0.21 9.10
CA ASN A 176 -6.89 -1.27 10.07
C ASN A 176 -7.88 -2.33 9.58
N LEU A 177 -9.00 -1.89 9.00
CA LEU A 177 -9.99 -2.80 8.42
C LEU A 177 -9.37 -3.65 7.29
N LEU A 178 -8.51 -3.06 6.45
CA LEU A 178 -7.79 -3.82 5.41
C LEU A 178 -6.80 -4.81 6.03
N ALA A 179 -6.09 -4.42 7.10
CA ALA A 179 -5.18 -5.33 7.80
C ALA A 179 -5.90 -6.55 8.39
N ASP A 180 -7.14 -6.38 8.89
CA ASP A 180 -7.96 -7.46 9.43
C ASP A 180 -8.44 -8.46 8.35
N LEU A 181 -8.40 -8.08 7.08
CA LEU A 181 -8.72 -8.98 5.96
C LEU A 181 -7.56 -9.93 5.59
N ARG A 182 -6.36 -9.72 6.15
CA ARG A 182 -5.18 -10.55 5.85
C ARG A 182 -5.44 -12.03 6.09
N GLY A 183 -5.09 -12.85 5.12
CA GLY A 183 -5.32 -14.30 5.16
C GLY A 183 -6.77 -14.74 4.89
N GLN A 184 -7.74 -13.82 4.89
CA GLN A 184 -9.14 -14.11 4.62
C GLN A 184 -9.51 -13.86 3.14
N VAL A 185 -8.96 -12.77 2.58
CA VAL A 185 -9.19 -12.31 1.21
C VAL A 185 -7.86 -11.85 0.63
N THR A 186 -7.62 -12.11 -0.64
CA THR A 186 -6.51 -11.48 -1.35
C THR A 186 -6.91 -10.05 -1.66
N VAL A 187 -6.13 -9.07 -1.17
CA VAL A 187 -6.38 -7.65 -1.44
C VAL A 187 -5.32 -7.12 -2.40
N PHE A 188 -5.76 -6.54 -3.51
CA PHE A 188 -4.93 -5.80 -4.45
C PHE A 188 -5.31 -4.32 -4.37
N MET A 189 -4.47 -3.51 -3.73
CA MET A 189 -4.75 -2.09 -3.58
C MET A 189 -3.75 -1.23 -4.35
N SER A 190 -4.25 -0.30 -5.17
CA SER A 190 -3.43 0.76 -5.70
C SER A 190 -3.26 1.87 -4.67
N SER A 191 -2.09 2.48 -4.63
CA SER A 191 -1.84 3.69 -3.84
C SER A 191 -0.71 4.52 -4.45
N HIS A 192 -0.75 5.83 -4.19
CA HIS A 192 0.38 6.74 -4.34
C HIS A 192 0.95 7.16 -2.97
N ILE A 193 0.32 6.72 -1.88
CA ILE A 193 0.72 7.02 -0.51
C ILE A 193 1.49 5.82 0.05
N LEU A 194 2.80 5.98 0.12
CA LEU A 194 3.73 4.90 0.46
C LEU A 194 3.57 4.40 1.89
N GLU A 195 3.33 5.32 2.83
CA GLU A 195 3.09 4.99 4.24
C GLU A 195 1.90 4.05 4.46
N ASP A 196 0.82 4.17 3.66
CA ASP A 196 -0.33 3.29 3.77
C ASP A 196 0.02 1.86 3.43
N VAL A 197 0.77 1.72 2.33
CA VAL A 197 1.21 0.41 1.84
C VAL A 197 2.20 -0.21 2.80
N GLU A 198 3.14 0.57 3.33
CA GLU A 198 4.13 0.10 4.32
C GLU A 198 3.47 -0.43 5.59
N LYS A 199 2.35 0.18 6.00
CA LYS A 199 1.60 -0.25 7.21
C LYS A 199 0.86 -1.56 7.05
N VAL A 200 0.26 -1.81 5.87
CA VAL A 200 -0.71 -2.91 5.76
C VAL A 200 -0.34 -3.99 4.77
N CYS A 201 0.52 -3.70 3.77
CA CYS A 201 0.82 -4.66 2.72
C CYS A 201 1.96 -5.60 3.09
N ASP A 202 1.83 -6.87 2.69
CA ASP A 202 2.86 -7.90 2.87
C ASP A 202 3.89 -7.85 1.74
N ARG A 203 3.41 -7.50 0.54
CA ARG A 203 4.17 -7.46 -0.71
C ARG A 203 3.77 -6.25 -1.52
N VAL A 204 4.70 -5.72 -2.31
CA VAL A 204 4.47 -4.54 -3.14
C VAL A 204 5.00 -4.75 -4.55
N GLY A 205 4.22 -4.29 -5.52
CA GLY A 205 4.63 -4.08 -6.90
C GLY A 205 4.78 -2.59 -7.19
N ILE A 206 5.94 -2.17 -7.68
CA ILE A 206 6.16 -0.78 -8.08
C ILE A 206 6.10 -0.70 -9.59
N ILE A 207 5.19 0.13 -10.10
CA ILE A 207 5.00 0.35 -11.54
C ILE A 207 5.42 1.78 -11.91
N ASP A 208 6.18 1.91 -12.99
CA ASP A 208 6.48 3.19 -13.64
C ASP A 208 6.29 3.05 -15.14
N ARG A 209 5.61 4.03 -15.77
CA ARG A 209 5.37 4.10 -17.22
C ARG A 209 4.89 2.78 -17.84
N GLY A 210 3.97 2.12 -17.15
CA GLY A 210 3.37 0.86 -17.59
C GLY A 210 4.22 -0.39 -17.40
N ARG A 211 5.40 -0.30 -16.76
CA ARG A 211 6.31 -1.42 -16.50
C ARG A 211 6.48 -1.66 -15.01
N LEU A 212 6.52 -2.92 -14.62
CA LEU A 212 6.86 -3.29 -13.25
C LEU A 212 8.37 -3.09 -13.05
N VAL A 213 8.73 -2.22 -12.09
CA VAL A 213 10.15 -1.92 -11.77
C VAL A 213 10.63 -2.68 -10.53
N ALA A 214 9.70 -3.08 -9.66
CA ALA A 214 9.99 -3.96 -8.52
C ALA A 214 8.75 -4.77 -8.15
N ASP A 215 8.96 -6.00 -7.68
CA ASP A 215 7.99 -6.88 -7.04
C ASP A 215 8.70 -7.65 -5.94
N ALA A 216 8.36 -7.37 -4.69
CA ALA A 216 9.00 -7.99 -3.53
C ALA A 216 8.15 -7.86 -2.27
N THR A 217 8.45 -8.65 -1.26
CA THR A 217 7.96 -8.43 0.10
C THR A 217 8.57 -7.16 0.69
N MET A 218 7.90 -6.56 1.70
CA MET A 218 8.43 -5.40 2.40
C MET A 218 9.81 -5.68 3.01
N THR A 219 10.00 -6.88 3.55
CA THR A 219 11.28 -7.31 4.13
C THR A 219 12.39 -7.40 3.09
N GLU A 220 12.10 -7.98 1.92
CA GLU A 220 13.06 -8.08 0.80
C GLU A 220 13.45 -6.71 0.26
N LEU A 221 12.48 -5.78 0.09
CA LEU A 221 12.77 -4.42 -0.34
C LEU A 221 13.64 -3.69 0.67
N GLN A 222 13.26 -3.72 1.94
CA GLN A 222 14.06 -3.10 2.99
C GLN A 222 15.48 -3.68 3.07
N ALA A 223 15.63 -5.00 2.94
CA ALA A 223 16.95 -5.64 2.94
C ALA A 223 17.80 -5.27 1.72
N ARG A 224 17.17 -5.22 0.52
CA ARG A 224 17.86 -4.89 -0.75
C ARG A 224 18.37 -3.46 -0.81
N PHE A 225 17.64 -2.53 -0.19
CA PHE A 225 17.97 -1.10 -0.20
C PHE A 225 18.51 -0.61 1.15
N ALA A 226 18.73 -1.53 2.12
CA ALA A 226 19.28 -1.19 3.42
C ALA A 226 20.67 -0.57 3.25
N GLU A 227 20.77 0.72 3.54
CA GLU A 227 22.06 1.32 3.82
C GLU A 227 22.44 1.01 5.26
N PRO A 228 23.68 0.69 5.52
CA PRO A 228 24.16 0.51 6.88
C PRO A 228 24.33 1.87 7.57
N VAL A 229 23.21 2.52 7.94
CA VAL A 229 23.19 3.82 8.60
C VAL A 229 22.60 3.69 9.99
N PHE A 230 23.25 4.29 10.98
CA PHE A 230 22.73 4.46 12.33
C PHE A 230 22.28 5.90 12.55
N ALA A 231 21.12 6.09 13.20
CA ALA A 231 20.66 7.37 13.71
C ALA A 231 20.97 7.46 15.20
N ILE A 232 21.57 8.58 15.59
CA ILE A 232 21.89 8.93 16.97
C ILE A 232 21.20 10.26 17.26
N GLU A 233 20.14 10.24 18.05
CA GLU A 233 19.43 11.43 18.49
C GLU A 233 20.00 11.86 19.85
N LEU A 234 20.43 13.14 19.92
CA LEU A 234 21.02 13.68 21.11
C LEU A 234 19.96 14.42 21.94
N GLU A 235 20.08 14.36 23.27
CA GLU A 235 19.27 15.15 24.17
C GLU A 235 19.42 16.66 23.88
N PRO A 236 18.38 17.48 24.14
CA PRO A 236 18.46 18.93 23.97
C PRO A 236 19.63 19.55 24.74
N GLY A 237 20.32 20.52 24.10
CA GLY A 237 21.47 21.20 24.71
C GLY A 237 22.83 20.55 24.46
N GLN A 238 22.90 19.40 23.81
CA GLN A 238 24.14 18.64 23.55
C GLN A 238 24.87 19.03 22.25
N ALA A 239 24.63 20.20 21.70
CA ALA A 239 25.16 20.60 20.38
C ALA A 239 26.69 20.61 20.30
N ALA A 240 27.38 21.09 21.35
CA ALA A 240 28.86 21.15 21.42
C ALA A 240 29.42 19.71 21.57
N ALA A 241 28.93 18.93 22.52
CA ALA A 241 29.35 17.57 22.73
C ALA A 241 29.07 16.68 21.50
N GLY A 242 28.00 16.97 20.75
CA GLY A 242 27.72 16.35 19.46
C GLY A 242 28.79 16.62 18.39
N ALA A 243 29.45 17.78 18.38
CA ALA A 243 30.54 18.08 17.46
C ALA A 243 31.81 17.26 17.80
N ASP A 244 32.12 17.12 19.08
CA ASP A 244 33.22 16.28 19.55
C ASP A 244 32.96 14.80 19.25
N LEU A 245 31.72 14.33 19.44
CA LEU A 245 31.29 12.99 19.08
C LEU A 245 31.47 12.70 17.58
N VAL A 246 31.11 13.62 16.70
CA VAL A 246 31.34 13.52 15.25
C VAL A 246 32.81 13.33 14.93
N THR A 247 33.69 14.05 15.62
CA THR A 247 35.13 13.95 15.44
C THR A 247 35.65 12.58 15.83
N VAL A 248 35.21 12.06 16.97
CA VAL A 248 35.57 10.71 17.44
C VAL A 248 35.05 9.62 16.52
N LEU A 249 33.78 9.72 16.10
CA LEU A 249 33.17 8.74 15.20
C LEU A 249 33.87 8.68 13.82
N LYS A 250 34.33 9.82 13.29
CA LYS A 250 35.11 9.89 12.03
C LYS A 250 36.45 9.17 12.09
N GLN A 251 37.02 8.95 13.28
CA GLN A 251 38.27 8.20 13.45
C GLN A 251 38.09 6.66 13.33
N SER A 252 36.85 6.18 13.44
CA SER A 252 36.60 4.76 13.26
C SER A 252 36.65 4.37 11.79
N ALA A 253 37.43 3.36 11.45
CA ALA A 253 37.51 2.79 10.10
C ALA A 253 36.19 2.16 9.62
N LEU A 254 35.24 1.92 10.51
CA LEU A 254 33.93 1.37 10.19
C LEU A 254 32.93 2.46 9.75
N VAL A 255 33.25 3.75 9.97
CA VAL A 255 32.38 4.90 9.61
C VAL A 255 32.76 5.41 8.23
N GLY A 256 31.81 5.32 7.28
CA GLY A 256 31.98 5.81 5.91
C GLY A 256 31.60 7.28 5.73
N GLY A 257 30.73 7.80 6.58
CA GLY A 257 30.27 9.20 6.52
C GLY A 257 29.34 9.56 7.67
N ILE A 258 29.28 10.86 8.00
CA ILE A 258 28.35 11.36 9.03
C ILE A 258 27.61 12.58 8.46
N GLY A 259 26.29 12.50 8.44
CA GLY A 259 25.37 13.60 8.19
C GLY A 259 24.73 14.08 9.49
N ARG A 260 24.27 15.33 9.53
CA ARG A 260 23.54 15.91 10.66
C ARG A 260 22.23 16.51 10.19
N ASP A 261 21.15 16.16 10.87
CA ASP A 261 19.82 16.68 10.63
C ASP A 261 19.22 17.12 11.98
N GLY A 262 19.38 18.40 12.30
CA GLY A 262 19.04 18.96 13.61
C GLY A 262 19.75 18.25 14.76
N PRO A 263 19.01 17.64 15.71
CA PRO A 263 19.57 16.88 16.84
C PRO A 263 20.04 15.47 16.46
N VAL A 264 19.72 14.99 15.25
CA VAL A 264 20.00 13.64 14.80
C VAL A 264 21.30 13.57 13.99
N LEU A 265 22.21 12.69 14.38
CA LEU A 265 23.39 12.33 13.61
C LEU A 265 23.09 11.05 12.82
N ARG A 266 23.30 11.09 11.51
CA ARG A 266 23.20 9.91 10.62
C ARG A 266 24.60 9.42 10.32
N VAL A 267 24.93 8.24 10.82
CA VAL A 267 26.27 7.63 10.69
C VAL A 267 26.20 6.49 9.69
N ALA A 268 26.70 6.73 8.49
CA ALA A 268 26.85 5.68 7.47
C ALA A 268 28.08 4.82 7.82
N VAL A 269 27.93 3.50 7.76
CA VAL A 269 28.97 2.55 8.13
C VAL A 269 29.20 1.50 7.03
N ASN A 270 30.38 0.90 7.00
CA ASN A 270 30.73 -0.11 6.00
C ASN A 270 30.23 -1.51 6.39
N ASP A 271 30.09 -1.78 7.70
CA ASP A 271 29.63 -3.05 8.26
C ASP A 271 28.79 -2.78 9.51
N ALA A 272 27.48 -2.91 9.38
CA ALA A 272 26.55 -2.57 10.47
C ALA A 272 26.64 -3.53 11.67
N ALA A 273 27.00 -4.80 11.45
CA ALA A 273 27.11 -5.77 12.53
C ALA A 273 28.31 -5.44 13.45
N ARG A 274 29.41 -4.99 12.88
CA ARG A 274 30.62 -4.60 13.63
C ARG A 274 30.52 -3.16 14.15
N ALA A 275 29.95 -2.26 13.36
CA ALA A 275 29.88 -0.83 13.72
C ALA A 275 28.91 -0.53 14.85
N GLY A 276 27.77 -1.26 14.94
CA GLY A 276 26.78 -1.02 15.99
C GLY A 276 27.35 -1.11 17.41
N PRO A 277 27.99 -2.20 17.79
CA PRO A 277 28.65 -2.33 19.10
C PRO A 277 29.77 -1.31 19.33
N GLU A 278 30.55 -0.97 18.29
CA GLU A 278 31.60 0.02 18.39
C GLU A 278 31.06 1.43 18.62
N ILE A 279 30.04 1.85 17.87
CA ILE A 279 29.36 3.14 18.05
C ILE A 279 28.79 3.22 19.47
N LEU A 280 28.11 2.19 19.96
CA LEU A 280 27.58 2.14 21.32
C LEU A 280 28.69 2.33 22.37
N ARG A 281 29.85 1.70 22.18
CA ARG A 281 31.02 1.87 23.06
C ARG A 281 31.54 3.32 23.05
N ILE A 282 31.62 3.94 21.85
CA ILE A 282 32.03 5.35 21.71
C ILE A 282 31.02 6.25 22.42
N LEU A 283 29.71 6.04 22.23
CA LEU A 283 28.67 6.82 22.90
C LEU A 283 28.76 6.72 24.42
N ALA A 284 28.96 5.50 24.96
CA ALA A 284 29.07 5.28 26.39
C ALA A 284 30.29 5.99 27.04
N THR A 285 31.36 6.22 26.27
CA THR A 285 32.59 6.85 26.76
C THR A 285 32.70 8.36 26.43
N SER A 286 31.83 8.88 25.56
CA SER A 286 31.86 10.26 25.09
C SER A 286 31.27 11.29 26.06
N GLY A 287 30.55 10.84 27.10
CA GLY A 287 29.82 11.72 28.01
C GLY A 287 28.59 12.41 27.37
N VAL A 288 28.19 12.01 26.17
CA VAL A 288 27.04 12.55 25.46
C VAL A 288 25.76 11.87 25.92
N HIS A 289 24.71 12.63 26.15
CA HIS A 289 23.40 12.09 26.49
C HIS A 289 22.62 11.78 25.20
N VAL A 290 22.32 10.50 25.01
CA VAL A 290 21.65 9.98 23.81
C VAL A 290 20.20 9.70 24.15
N ALA A 291 19.27 10.35 23.43
CA ALA A 291 17.85 10.11 23.55
C ALA A 291 17.44 8.83 22.79
N ARG A 292 18.06 8.58 21.65
CA ARG A 292 17.73 7.43 20.78
C ARG A 292 18.95 6.97 19.98
N PHE A 293 19.13 5.65 19.88
CA PHE A 293 20.09 5.03 18.99
C PHE A 293 19.40 3.89 18.25
N GLU A 294 19.38 3.97 16.93
CA GLU A 294 18.75 2.94 16.11
C GLU A 294 19.50 2.74 14.79
N ARG A 295 19.41 1.53 14.25
CA ARG A 295 19.80 1.26 12.87
C ARG A 295 18.63 1.68 11.96
N LEU A 296 18.89 2.62 11.07
CA LEU A 296 17.88 3.04 10.10
C LEU A 296 17.57 1.89 9.13
N ARG A 297 16.29 1.67 8.93
CA ARG A 297 15.79 0.85 7.83
C ARG A 297 15.27 1.82 6.77
N PRO A 298 15.55 1.60 5.48
CA PRO A 298 15.00 2.45 4.45
C PRO A 298 13.48 2.39 4.53
N SER A 299 12.83 3.52 4.46
CA SER A 299 11.40 3.61 4.27
C SER A 299 11.04 3.15 2.85
N LEU A 300 9.79 2.80 2.64
CA LEU A 300 9.30 2.52 1.28
C LEU A 300 9.46 3.75 0.36
N GLU A 301 9.44 4.96 0.94
CA GLU A 301 9.68 6.22 0.22
C GLU A 301 11.13 6.31 -0.29
N ASP A 302 12.12 5.99 0.53
CA ASP A 302 13.53 5.96 0.12
C ASP A 302 13.76 4.97 -1.03
N VAL A 303 13.12 3.81 -0.95
CA VAL A 303 13.18 2.78 -2.00
C VAL A 303 12.51 3.27 -3.27
N PHE A 304 11.32 3.85 -3.14
CA PHE A 304 10.54 4.35 -4.27
C PHE A 304 11.29 5.45 -5.05
N LEU A 305 11.86 6.44 -4.35
CA LEU A 305 12.63 7.53 -4.96
C LEU A 305 13.87 7.05 -5.74
N ARG A 306 14.44 5.91 -5.35
CA ARG A 306 15.57 5.29 -6.06
C ARG A 306 15.14 4.52 -7.30
N LEU A 307 13.96 3.89 -7.25
CA LEU A 307 13.44 3.06 -8.34
C LEU A 307 12.70 3.86 -9.40
N VAL A 308 12.06 4.96 -8.99
CA VAL A 308 11.25 5.84 -9.85
C VAL A 308 11.88 7.23 -9.85
N PRO A 309 12.85 7.51 -10.73
CA PRO A 309 13.50 8.81 -10.81
C PRO A 309 12.45 9.91 -11.05
N SER A 310 12.40 10.91 -10.18
CA SER A 310 11.52 12.06 -10.31
C SER A 310 11.73 12.71 -11.69
N GLN A 311 10.67 12.92 -12.45
CA GLN A 311 10.71 13.87 -13.55
C GLN A 311 10.99 15.24 -12.94
N GLN A 312 12.20 15.77 -13.17
CA GLN A 312 12.38 17.21 -13.06
C GLN A 312 11.32 17.87 -13.97
N PRO A 313 10.58 18.88 -13.51
CA PRO A 313 9.70 19.62 -14.41
C PRO A 313 10.58 20.14 -15.53
N HIS A 314 10.30 19.70 -16.76
CA HIS A 314 10.91 20.27 -17.94
C HIS A 314 10.66 21.77 -17.88
N GLY A 315 11.76 22.51 -17.82
CA GLY A 315 11.79 23.95 -17.71
C GLY A 315 10.80 24.59 -18.67
N ALA A 316 10.08 25.54 -18.15
CA ALA A 316 9.46 26.57 -18.96
C ALA A 316 10.58 27.18 -19.82
N HIS A 317 10.60 26.81 -21.08
CA HIS A 317 11.27 27.58 -22.11
C HIS A 317 10.20 28.36 -22.85
N GLU A 318 10.27 29.69 -22.61
CA GLU A 318 9.83 30.83 -23.43
C GLU A 318 8.41 30.84 -23.99
#